data_e76f0c287c1c3ddefac33de97ec78ffc
#
_entry.id   e76f0c287c1c3ddefac33de97ec78ffc
#
_cell.length_a   1.000
_cell.length_b   1.000
_cell.length_c   1.000
_cell.angle_alpha   90.00
_cell.angle_beta   90.00
_cell.angle_gamma   90.00
#
_symmetry.space_group_name_H-M   'P 1'
#
loop_
_entity.id
_entity.type
_entity.pdbx_description
1 polymer ?
#
loop_
_entity_poly.entity_id
_entity_poly.type
_entity_poly.pdbx_seq_one_letter_code
_entity_poly.pdbx_strand_id
1 'polypeptide(L)'
;MMVTDYNCEYLGLSRLCLMESAGKSLAEEVGKIAVYTFSKPVKVVIFTGSGGNGGDGFVAARYLLNRGYDVDIYMLKDNIHSIEAKTNFEILQNMKPRLSRLNIFNLKTKVTIYILSTQHHK
;
A
#
# COMPACT_ATOMS: atom_id res chain seq x y z
N MET A 1 -20.67 -1.39 -1.95
CA MET A 1 -19.29 -1.63 -2.37
C MET A 1 -19.22 -2.49 -3.62
N MET A 2 -19.87 -3.62 -3.60
CA MET A 2 -19.92 -4.48 -4.78
C MET A 2 -20.54 -3.79 -5.98
N VAL A 3 -21.57 -2.97 -5.74
CA VAL A 3 -22.23 -2.22 -6.81
C VAL A 3 -21.28 -1.23 -7.45
N THR A 4 -20.43 -0.57 -6.64
CA THR A 4 -19.45 0.37 -7.15
C THR A 4 -18.44 -0.31 -8.06
N ASP A 5 -17.91 -1.46 -7.64
CA ASP A 5 -16.94 -2.20 -8.43
C ASP A 5 -17.55 -2.70 -9.73
N TYR A 6 -18.77 -3.21 -9.65
CA TYR A 6 -19.50 -3.67 -10.81
C TYR A 6 -19.75 -2.54 -11.81
N ASN A 7 -20.11 -1.37 -11.29
CA ASN A 7 -20.34 -0.22 -12.15
C ASN A 7 -19.07 0.28 -12.83
N CYS A 8 -17.95 0.22 -12.17
CA CYS A 8 -16.68 0.58 -12.78
C CYS A 8 -16.40 -0.29 -14.01
N GLU A 9 -16.59 -1.59 -13.87
CA GLU A 9 -16.37 -2.53 -14.96
C GLU A 9 -17.42 -2.35 -16.05
N TYR A 10 -18.68 -2.29 -15.67
CA TYR A 10 -19.82 -2.23 -16.58
C TYR A 10 -19.81 -0.98 -17.43
N LEU A 11 -19.44 0.15 -16.87
CA LEU A 11 -19.43 1.42 -17.58
C LEU A 11 -18.12 1.65 -18.34
N GLY A 12 -17.26 0.65 -18.43
CA GLY A 12 -15.99 0.78 -19.11
C GLY A 12 -14.96 1.55 -18.33
N LEU A 13 -15.18 1.77 -17.04
CA LEU A 13 -14.19 2.34 -16.17
C LEU A 13 -13.08 1.33 -15.96
N SER A 14 -11.86 1.82 -15.86
CA SER A 14 -10.68 0.98 -15.88
C SER A 14 -10.52 0.13 -14.61
N ARG A 15 -9.64 -0.85 -14.72
CA ARG A 15 -9.20 -1.62 -13.55
C ARG A 15 -8.60 -0.73 -12.48
N LEU A 16 -8.15 0.45 -12.86
CA LEU A 16 -7.65 1.44 -11.92
C LEU A 16 -8.71 1.81 -10.91
N CYS A 17 -9.97 1.95 -11.35
CA CYS A 17 -11.09 2.27 -10.47
C CYS A 17 -11.33 1.14 -9.46
N LEU A 18 -11.27 -0.10 -9.92
CA LEU A 18 -11.45 -1.26 -9.03
C LEU A 18 -10.34 -1.35 -8.01
N MET A 19 -9.10 -1.09 -8.44
CA MET A 19 -7.95 -1.09 -7.54
C MET A 19 -8.06 0.03 -6.50
N GLU A 20 -8.51 1.19 -6.92
CA GLU A 20 -8.72 2.31 -6.01
C GLU A 20 -9.74 1.95 -4.93
N SER A 21 -10.84 1.33 -5.31
CA SER A 21 -11.87 0.89 -4.38
C SER A 21 -11.36 -0.16 -3.41
N ALA A 22 -10.63 -1.13 -3.92
CA ALA A 22 -10.06 -2.20 -3.09
C ALA A 22 -9.06 -1.66 -2.08
N GLY A 23 -8.18 -0.78 -2.53
CA GLY A 23 -7.17 -0.20 -1.65
C GLY A 23 -7.78 0.71 -0.59
N LYS A 24 -8.80 1.47 -0.96
CA LYS A 24 -9.52 2.30 0.00
C LYS A 24 -10.16 1.45 1.08
N SER A 25 -10.82 0.36 0.69
CA SER A 25 -11.46 -0.55 1.65
C SER A 25 -10.43 -1.18 2.58
N LEU A 26 -9.29 -1.56 2.04
CA LEU A 26 -8.21 -2.12 2.83
C LEU A 26 -7.71 -1.10 3.87
N ALA A 27 -7.51 0.14 3.46
CA ALA A 27 -7.09 1.20 4.37
C ALA A 27 -8.11 1.43 5.48
N GLU A 28 -9.39 1.36 5.15
CA GLU A 28 -10.45 1.52 6.14
C GLU A 28 -10.40 0.40 7.19
N GLU A 29 -10.18 -0.83 6.75
CA GLU A 29 -10.06 -1.95 7.68
C GLU A 29 -8.83 -1.83 8.57
N VAL A 30 -7.70 -1.45 8.01
CA VAL A 30 -6.48 -1.22 8.78
C VAL A 30 -6.72 -0.12 9.81
N GLY A 31 -7.38 0.95 9.42
CA GLY A 31 -7.69 2.06 10.33
C GLY A 31 -8.56 1.62 11.49
N LYS A 32 -9.54 0.77 11.26
CA LYS A 32 -10.39 0.24 12.34
C LYS A 32 -9.57 -0.57 13.33
N ILE A 33 -8.70 -1.43 12.83
CA ILE A 33 -7.85 -2.26 13.69
C ILE A 33 -6.92 -1.38 14.52
N ALA A 34 -6.33 -0.37 13.89
CA ALA A 34 -5.40 0.52 14.58
C ALA A 34 -6.07 1.29 15.71
N VAL A 35 -7.28 1.78 15.48
CA VAL A 35 -8.03 2.50 16.50
C VAL A 35 -8.33 1.62 17.71
N TYR A 36 -8.70 0.37 17.47
CA TYR A 36 -8.99 -0.56 18.55
C TYR A 36 -7.76 -0.98 19.35
N THR A 37 -6.63 -1.09 18.68
CA THR A 37 -5.43 -1.68 19.27
C THR A 37 -4.53 -0.63 19.92
N PHE A 38 -4.49 0.57 19.36
CA PHE A 38 -3.52 1.59 19.77
C PHE A 38 -4.20 2.90 20.04
N SER A 39 -3.69 3.63 21.03
CA SER A 39 -4.24 4.94 21.39
C SER A 39 -3.66 6.08 20.55
N LYS A 40 -2.59 5.82 19.78
CA LYS A 40 -1.92 6.82 18.96
C LYS A 40 -1.79 6.33 17.52
N PRO A 41 -1.65 7.24 16.55
CA PRO A 41 -1.32 6.83 15.19
C PRO A 41 -0.06 5.99 15.18
N VAL A 42 -0.08 4.92 14.42
CA VAL A 42 1.02 3.96 14.36
C VAL A 42 1.60 3.95 12.97
N LYS A 43 2.77 3.33 12.86
CA LYS A 43 3.36 3.05 11.57
C LYS A 43 2.71 1.81 11.00
N VAL A 44 2.29 1.88 9.75
CA VAL A 44 1.75 0.73 9.02
C VAL A 44 2.84 0.22 8.09
N VAL A 45 3.08 -1.07 8.13
CA VAL A 45 4.07 -1.72 7.27
C VAL A 45 3.31 -2.54 6.24
N ILE A 46 3.64 -2.33 4.98
CA ILE A 46 2.98 -3.01 3.87
C ILE A 46 4.02 -3.78 3.07
N PHE A 47 3.77 -5.07 2.90
CA PHE A 47 4.61 -5.90 2.04
C PHE A 47 3.86 -6.12 0.73
N THR A 48 4.51 -5.82 -0.38
CA THR A 48 3.89 -5.94 -1.70
C THR A 48 4.62 -6.94 -2.57
N GLY A 49 3.85 -7.72 -3.31
CA GLY A 49 4.38 -8.56 -4.38
C GLY A 49 4.31 -7.85 -5.72
N SER A 50 4.48 -8.60 -6.79
CA SER A 50 4.48 -8.06 -8.16
C SER A 50 3.11 -8.02 -8.82
N GLY A 51 2.12 -8.69 -8.24
CA GLY A 51 0.79 -8.81 -8.84
C GLY A 51 -0.15 -7.68 -8.50
N GLY A 52 -1.42 -7.87 -8.83
CA GLY A 52 -2.46 -6.88 -8.59
C GLY A 52 -2.66 -6.54 -7.11
N ASN A 53 -2.44 -7.52 -6.23
CA ASN A 53 -2.55 -7.26 -4.79
C ASN A 53 -1.54 -6.22 -4.31
N GLY A 54 -0.39 -6.15 -4.97
CA GLY A 54 0.59 -5.11 -4.67
C GLY A 54 0.03 -3.73 -4.96
N GLY A 55 -0.71 -3.61 -6.06
CA GLY A 55 -1.35 -2.34 -6.40
C GLY A 55 -2.36 -1.89 -5.36
N ASP A 56 -3.13 -2.82 -4.82
CA ASP A 56 -4.07 -2.51 -3.74
C ASP A 56 -3.32 -1.95 -2.53
N GLY A 57 -2.15 -2.50 -2.23
CA GLY A 57 -1.30 -2.02 -1.14
C GLY A 57 -0.80 -0.60 -1.39
N PHE A 58 -0.44 -0.28 -2.62
CA PHE A 58 0.00 1.09 -2.95
C PHE A 58 -1.13 2.08 -2.76
N VAL A 59 -2.34 1.73 -3.18
CA VAL A 59 -3.51 2.58 -2.97
C VAL A 59 -3.80 2.72 -1.47
N ALA A 60 -3.79 1.63 -0.74
CA ALA A 60 -4.04 1.67 0.70
C ALA A 60 -3.02 2.58 1.40
N ALA A 61 -1.76 2.52 0.99
CA ALA A 61 -0.71 3.38 1.54
C ALA A 61 -1.07 4.85 1.38
N ARG A 62 -1.57 5.24 0.22
CA ARG A 62 -1.95 6.62 -0.04
C ARG A 62 -3.07 7.07 0.88
N TYR A 63 -4.08 6.25 1.06
CA TYR A 63 -5.19 6.59 1.96
C TYR A 63 -4.73 6.65 3.42
N LEU A 64 -3.85 5.76 3.83
CA LEU A 64 -3.33 5.75 5.20
C LEU A 64 -2.47 6.99 5.47
N LEU A 65 -1.64 7.38 4.50
CA LEU A 65 -0.85 8.59 4.62
C LEU A 65 -1.75 9.81 4.79
N ASN A 66 -2.84 9.88 4.03
CA ASN A 66 -3.79 10.98 4.13
C ASN A 66 -4.49 11.03 5.48
N ARG A 67 -4.54 9.91 6.18
CA ARG A 67 -5.12 9.84 7.53
C ARG A 67 -4.10 10.10 8.62
N GLY A 68 -2.85 10.38 8.28
CA GLY A 68 -1.82 10.73 9.23
C GLY A 68 -0.95 9.60 9.73
N TYR A 69 -1.09 8.40 9.16
CA TYR A 69 -0.22 7.29 9.52
C TYR A 69 1.14 7.42 8.85
N ASP A 70 2.15 6.89 9.51
CA ASP A 70 3.44 6.63 8.87
C ASP A 70 3.34 5.32 8.12
N VAL A 71 3.89 5.24 6.91
CA VAL A 71 3.78 4.05 6.10
C VAL A 71 5.14 3.65 5.56
N ASP A 72 5.51 2.40 5.79
CA ASP A 72 6.69 1.79 5.19
C ASP A 72 6.23 0.69 4.24
N ILE A 73 6.67 0.77 3.00
CA ILE A 73 6.35 -0.23 1.99
C ILE A 73 7.61 -1.03 1.70
N TYR A 74 7.51 -2.34 1.82
CA TYR A 74 8.58 -3.27 1.48
C TYR A 74 8.17 -4.03 0.23
N MET A 75 8.85 -3.75 -0.87
CA MET A 75 8.58 -4.41 -2.14
C MET A 75 9.41 -5.68 -2.21
N LEU A 76 8.71 -6.81 -2.27
CA LEU A 76 9.37 -8.11 -2.27
C LEU A 76 9.93 -8.48 -3.63
N LYS A 77 9.47 -7.82 -4.67
CA LYS A 77 9.94 -8.03 -6.04
C LYS A 77 10.09 -6.71 -6.76
N ASP A 78 11.08 -6.65 -7.65
CA ASP A 78 11.34 -5.44 -8.43
C ASP A 78 10.31 -5.18 -9.51
N ASN A 79 9.77 -6.25 -10.09
CA ASN A 79 8.85 -6.11 -11.22
C ASN A 79 7.42 -5.93 -10.77
N ILE A 80 6.84 -4.83 -11.20
CA ILE A 80 5.41 -4.59 -11.03
C ILE A 80 4.79 -4.89 -12.40
N HIS A 81 3.99 -5.96 -12.48
CA HIS A 81 3.50 -6.44 -13.77
C HIS A 81 2.29 -5.67 -14.29
N SER A 82 1.38 -5.27 -13.42
CA SER A 82 0.17 -4.63 -13.90
C SER A 82 0.39 -3.14 -14.11
N ILE A 83 -0.24 -2.61 -15.15
CA ILE A 83 -0.18 -1.18 -15.46
C ILE A 83 -0.81 -0.39 -14.32
N GLU A 84 -1.89 -0.90 -13.76
CA GLU A 84 -2.59 -0.24 -12.67
C GLU A 84 -1.73 -0.13 -11.42
N ALA A 85 -1.00 -1.20 -11.11
CA ALA A 85 -0.10 -1.17 -9.96
C ALA A 85 1.07 -0.22 -10.20
N LYS A 86 1.60 -0.20 -11.42
CA LYS A 86 2.67 0.76 -11.78
C LYS A 86 2.19 2.19 -11.63
N THR A 87 0.99 2.49 -12.08
CA THR A 87 0.42 3.82 -11.96
C THR A 87 0.33 4.25 -10.51
N ASN A 88 -0.17 3.38 -9.65
CA ASN A 88 -0.29 3.70 -8.23
C ASN A 88 1.07 3.80 -7.55
N PHE A 89 2.03 3.01 -7.98
CA PHE A 89 3.40 3.13 -7.47
C PHE A 89 4.00 4.49 -7.84
N GLU A 90 3.80 4.93 -9.08
CA GLU A 90 4.28 6.23 -9.54
C GLU A 90 3.67 7.38 -8.75
N ILE A 91 2.39 7.27 -8.40
CA ILE A 91 1.75 8.28 -7.57
C ILE A 91 2.47 8.38 -6.21
N LEU A 92 2.77 7.25 -5.59
CA LEU A 92 3.49 7.25 -4.32
C LEU A 92 4.89 7.82 -4.47
N GLN A 93 5.58 7.50 -5.55
CA GLN A 93 6.90 8.06 -5.80
C GLN A 93 6.86 9.57 -5.94
N ASN A 94 5.81 10.09 -6.55
CA ASN A 94 5.63 11.53 -6.68
C ASN A 94 5.29 12.19 -5.35
N MET A 95 4.66 11.47 -4.44
CA MET A 95 4.34 11.98 -3.11
C MET A 95 5.53 11.98 -2.17
N LYS A 96 6.43 11.01 -2.34
CA LYS A 96 7.51 10.76 -1.39
C LYS A 96 8.37 11.99 -1.07
N PRO A 97 8.79 12.81 -2.03
CA PRO A 97 9.63 13.96 -1.71
C PRO A 97 8.97 14.96 -0.75
N ARG A 98 7.66 14.94 -0.67
CA ARG A 98 6.88 15.86 0.19
C ARG A 98 6.41 15.21 1.48
N LEU A 99 6.64 13.90 1.65
CA LEU A 99 6.13 13.15 2.80
C LEU A 99 7.25 12.34 3.44
N SER A 100 7.76 12.85 4.56
CA SER A 100 8.76 12.11 5.33
C SER A 100 8.17 10.86 5.99
N ARG A 101 6.85 10.77 6.05
CA ARG A 101 6.15 9.64 6.67
C ARG A 101 6.07 8.42 5.75
N LEU A 102 6.45 8.57 4.49
CA LEU A 102 6.43 7.46 3.53
C LEU A 102 7.84 6.99 3.25
N ASN A 103 8.08 5.70 3.44
CA ASN A 103 9.34 5.06 3.06
C ASN A 103 9.05 3.86 2.18
N ILE A 104 9.85 3.70 1.13
CA ILE A 104 9.69 2.60 0.18
C ILE A 104 11.03 1.87 0.10
N PHE A 105 11.00 0.58 0.37
CA PHE A 105 12.20 -0.26 0.37
C PHE A 105 12.04 -1.39 -0.64
N ASN A 106 13.10 -1.64 -1.39
CA ASN A 106 13.18 -2.77 -2.31
C ASN A 106 13.95 -3.89 -1.65
N LEU A 107 13.27 -4.97 -1.34
CA LEU A 107 13.91 -6.12 -0.72
C LEU A 107 14.23 -7.14 -1.80
N LYS A 108 15.47 -7.14 -2.26
CA LYS A 108 15.90 -8.00 -3.36
C LYS A 108 16.27 -9.40 -2.92
N THR A 109 16.55 -9.60 -1.64
CA THR A 109 17.01 -10.89 -1.14
C THR A 109 16.44 -11.17 0.23
N LYS A 110 16.40 -12.47 0.60
CA LYS A 110 16.00 -12.90 1.92
C LYS A 110 16.96 -12.41 3.01
N VAL A 111 18.21 -12.18 2.63
CA VAL A 111 19.21 -11.68 3.56
C VAL A 111 18.83 -10.31 4.09
N THR A 112 18.31 -9.43 3.22
CA THR A 112 17.85 -8.11 3.64
C THR A 112 16.76 -8.22 4.68
N ILE A 113 15.77 -9.09 4.45
CA ILE A 113 14.67 -9.30 5.40
C ILE A 113 15.20 -9.82 6.73
N TYR A 114 16.13 -10.74 6.69
CA TYR A 114 16.72 -11.32 7.88
C TYR A 114 17.44 -10.26 8.72
N ILE A 115 18.20 -9.39 8.09
CA ILE A 115 18.92 -8.31 8.78
C ILE A 115 17.93 -7.38 9.48
N LEU A 116 16.85 -6.99 8.81
CA LEU A 116 15.83 -6.15 9.40
C LEU A 116 15.20 -6.81 10.63
N SER A 117 14.90 -8.09 10.53
CA SER A 117 14.34 -8.85 11.65
C SER A 117 15.29 -8.87 12.85
N THR A 118 16.59 -9.03 12.60
CA THR A 118 17.59 -9.06 13.64
C THR A 118 17.69 -7.73 14.37
N GLN A 119 17.57 -6.63 13.66
CA GLN A 119 17.63 -5.31 14.25
C GLN A 119 16.48 -5.03 15.22
N HIS A 120 15.38 -5.70 15.07
CA HIS A 120 14.23 -5.52 15.94
C HIS A 120 14.40 -6.09 17.33
N HIS A 121 15.39 -6.92 17.52
CA HIS A 121 15.62 -7.57 18.83
C HIS A 121 16.43 -6.73 19.79
N LYS A 122 16.71 -5.55 19.40
CA LYS A 122 17.34 -4.61 20.31
C LYS A 122 16.29 -3.68 20.89
#